data_11119fe43eaadf161db88c5ba8fb38d2
#
_entry.id   11119fe43eaadf161db88c5ba8fb38d2
#
_cell.length_a   1.000
_cell.length_b   1.000
_cell.length_c   1.000
_cell.angle_alpha   90.00
_cell.angle_beta   90.00
_cell.angle_gamma   90.00
#
_symmetry.space_group_name_H-M   'P 1'
#
loop_
_entity.id
_entity.type
_entity.pdbx_description
1 polymer ?
#
loop_
_entity_poly.entity_id
_entity_poly.type
_entity_poly.pdbx_seq_one_letter_code
_entity_poly.pdbx_strand_id
1 'polypeptide(L)'
;MTFLMLACAQAYGQRFSVSTNAVSYLNLGTFNVEASYAAARHWSVTAGAKYNPFSFKGEKGEFRNRQQSYNVGVRYWPWHTFSGWWIAAKAQYQEYNAGGVLSERTEEGDRWGGGVTAGYTYMVNPKFNVEFGLGFWAGVKKYVVYSCPTCGFTLESGTKAFILPNEIVIGVSYVF
;
A
#
# COMPACT_ATOMS: atom_id res chain seq x y z
N MET A 1 42.86 -11.53 -8.02
CA MET A 1 42.13 -11.35 -6.72
C MET A 1 40.73 -10.75 -6.85
N THR A 2 40.34 -10.15 -7.96
CA THR A 2 39.03 -9.53 -8.21
C THR A 2 37.89 -10.52 -8.51
N PHE A 3 38.17 -11.71 -8.99
CA PHE A 3 37.16 -12.74 -9.31
C PHE A 3 36.58 -13.45 -8.07
N LEU A 4 37.33 -13.48 -6.96
CA LEU A 4 36.87 -14.09 -5.71
C LEU A 4 35.83 -13.22 -4.96
N MET A 5 35.90 -11.90 -5.14
CA MET A 5 34.92 -10.95 -4.55
C MET A 5 33.55 -11.02 -5.19
N LEU A 6 33.45 -11.32 -6.49
CA LEU A 6 32.16 -11.50 -7.17
C LEU A 6 31.49 -12.82 -6.79
N ALA A 7 32.26 -13.87 -6.49
CA ALA A 7 31.71 -15.17 -6.08
C ALA A 7 31.13 -15.14 -4.64
N CYS A 8 31.67 -14.30 -3.76
CA CYS A 8 31.10 -14.11 -2.42
C CYS A 8 29.79 -13.32 -2.43
N ALA A 9 29.54 -12.47 -3.43
CA ALA A 9 28.27 -11.74 -3.54
C ALA A 9 27.08 -12.64 -3.91
N GLN A 10 27.32 -13.81 -4.49
CA GLN A 10 26.27 -14.78 -4.84
C GLN A 10 25.87 -15.71 -3.68
N ALA A 11 26.61 -15.72 -2.59
CA ALA A 11 26.31 -16.53 -1.40
C ALA A 11 25.38 -15.83 -0.39
N TYR A 12 25.10 -14.53 -0.56
CA TYR A 12 24.07 -13.84 0.21
C TYR A 12 22.72 -14.20 -0.41
N GLY A 13 21.97 -15.09 0.29
CA GLY A 13 20.60 -15.44 -0.10
C GLY A 13 19.75 -14.19 -0.35
N GLN A 14 18.78 -14.32 -1.20
CA GLN A 14 17.85 -13.26 -1.61
C GLN A 14 17.31 -12.50 -0.40
N ARG A 15 17.69 -11.24 -0.24
CA ARG A 15 17.36 -10.45 0.93
C ARG A 15 16.44 -9.27 0.65
N PHE A 16 16.31 -8.90 -0.62
CA PHE A 16 15.47 -7.78 -1.02
C PHE A 16 14.36 -8.26 -1.93
N SER A 17 13.19 -7.66 -1.76
CA SER A 17 12.07 -7.84 -2.66
C SER A 17 11.44 -6.48 -2.96
N VAL A 18 11.01 -6.30 -4.21
CA VAL A 18 10.18 -5.17 -4.63
C VAL A 18 8.89 -5.74 -5.19
N SER A 19 7.77 -5.24 -4.72
CA SER A 19 6.45 -5.70 -5.12
C SER A 19 5.55 -4.55 -5.56
N THR A 20 4.56 -4.91 -6.39
CA THR A 20 3.47 -4.03 -6.77
C THR A 20 2.15 -4.78 -6.69
N ASN A 21 1.08 -4.08 -6.31
CA ASN A 21 -0.25 -4.63 -6.13
C ASN A 21 -1.15 -4.24 -7.31
N ALA A 22 -1.61 -5.22 -8.08
CA ALA A 22 -2.45 -5.03 -9.26
C ALA A 22 -3.81 -4.41 -8.92
N VAL A 23 -4.39 -4.72 -7.75
CA VAL A 23 -5.68 -4.16 -7.32
C VAL A 23 -5.61 -2.65 -7.14
N SER A 24 -4.46 -2.12 -6.73
CA SER A 24 -4.29 -0.67 -6.59
C SER A 24 -4.42 0.07 -7.93
N TYR A 25 -4.02 -0.54 -9.04
CA TYR A 25 -4.20 0.05 -10.38
C TYR A 25 -5.66 0.10 -10.80
N LEU A 26 -6.51 -0.83 -10.33
CA LEU A 26 -7.96 -0.78 -10.57
C LEU A 26 -8.64 0.37 -9.81
N ASN A 27 -8.02 0.86 -8.75
CA ASN A 27 -8.46 2.05 -8.04
C ASN A 27 -7.97 3.32 -8.75
N LEU A 28 -8.59 3.62 -9.91
CA LEU A 28 -8.33 4.80 -10.74
C LEU A 28 -6.85 5.00 -11.11
N GLY A 29 -6.13 3.90 -11.37
CA GLY A 29 -4.72 3.97 -11.77
C GLY A 29 -3.75 4.32 -10.64
N THR A 30 -4.06 3.99 -9.39
CA THR A 30 -3.17 4.24 -8.24
C THR A 30 -1.84 3.49 -8.40
N PHE A 31 -0.76 4.23 -8.63
CA PHE A 31 0.60 3.69 -8.62
C PHE A 31 0.97 3.24 -7.21
N ASN A 32 1.66 2.11 -7.13
CA ASN A 32 2.11 1.58 -5.84
C ASN A 32 3.40 0.78 -5.99
N VAL A 33 4.21 0.86 -4.96
CA VAL A 33 5.44 0.08 -4.83
C VAL A 33 5.67 -0.22 -3.36
N GLU A 34 6.10 -1.42 -3.06
CA GLU A 34 6.54 -1.82 -1.73
C GLU A 34 7.90 -2.52 -1.84
N ALA A 35 8.86 -2.07 -1.05
CA ALA A 35 10.16 -2.70 -0.88
C ALA A 35 10.18 -3.47 0.43
N SER A 36 10.82 -4.64 0.42
CA SER A 36 10.96 -5.50 1.59
C SER A 36 12.41 -5.95 1.75
N TYR A 37 12.85 -6.00 3.00
CA TYR A 37 14.18 -6.50 3.37
C TYR A 37 14.05 -7.64 4.37
N ALA A 38 14.63 -8.80 4.06
CA ALA A 38 14.69 -9.95 4.95
C ALA A 38 15.71 -9.68 6.07
N ALA A 39 15.23 -9.19 7.21
CA ALA A 39 16.08 -8.88 8.37
C ALA A 39 16.51 -10.16 9.10
N ALA A 40 15.69 -11.20 9.08
CA ALA A 40 15.96 -12.51 9.66
C ALA A 40 15.23 -13.61 8.87
N ARG A 41 15.49 -14.88 9.20
CA ARG A 41 14.91 -16.06 8.50
C ARG A 41 13.39 -16.02 8.39
N HIS A 42 12.71 -15.45 9.38
CA HIS A 42 11.24 -15.41 9.48
C HIS A 42 10.70 -13.97 9.53
N TRP A 43 11.54 -12.96 9.37
CA TRP A 43 11.14 -11.57 9.51
C TRP A 43 11.65 -10.73 8.36
N SER A 44 10.75 -9.94 7.79
CA SER A 44 11.11 -8.88 6.86
C SER A 44 10.53 -7.53 7.30
N VAL A 45 11.26 -6.48 7.01
CA VAL A 45 10.82 -5.09 7.15
C VAL A 45 10.33 -4.62 5.81
N THR A 46 9.21 -3.90 5.78
CA THR A 46 8.60 -3.39 4.56
C THR A 46 8.45 -1.88 4.59
N ALA A 47 8.60 -1.25 3.45
CA ALA A 47 8.29 0.16 3.25
C ALA A 47 7.60 0.32 1.90
N GLY A 48 6.50 1.06 1.85
CA GLY A 48 5.72 1.22 0.64
C GLY A 48 5.18 2.62 0.45
N ALA A 49 4.91 2.95 -0.80
CA ALA A 49 4.27 4.18 -1.22
C ALA A 49 3.17 3.89 -2.24
N LYS A 50 2.08 4.66 -2.15
CA LYS A 50 0.99 4.68 -3.14
C LYS A 50 0.75 6.12 -3.55
N TYR A 51 0.50 6.35 -4.84
CA TYR A 51 0.26 7.67 -5.39
C TYR A 51 -0.80 7.62 -6.48
N ASN A 52 -1.81 8.46 -6.35
CA ASN A 52 -2.85 8.65 -7.35
C ASN A 52 -3.08 10.14 -7.60
N PRO A 53 -2.58 10.71 -8.70
CA PRO A 53 -2.79 12.11 -9.06
C PRO A 53 -4.06 12.34 -9.88
N PHE A 54 -4.77 11.28 -10.30
CA PHE A 54 -5.79 11.40 -11.34
C PHE A 54 -7.12 11.94 -10.82
N SER A 55 -7.75 12.75 -11.65
CA SER A 55 -9.15 13.17 -11.56
C SER A 55 -9.79 13.02 -12.94
N PHE A 56 -11.04 12.62 -12.98
CA PHE A 56 -11.80 12.36 -14.20
C PHE A 56 -13.04 13.26 -14.21
N LYS A 57 -13.43 13.72 -15.39
CA LYS A 57 -14.68 14.45 -15.57
C LYS A 57 -15.83 13.46 -15.50
N GLY A 58 -16.78 13.65 -14.57
CA GLY A 58 -18.01 12.88 -14.44
C GLY A 58 -19.25 13.73 -14.67
N GLU A 59 -20.40 13.11 -14.81
CA GLU A 59 -21.69 13.79 -15.01
C GLU A 59 -22.10 14.71 -13.86
N LYS A 60 -21.67 14.40 -12.64
CA LYS A 60 -21.97 15.16 -11.40
C LYS A 60 -20.78 15.99 -10.89
N GLY A 61 -19.85 16.34 -11.78
CA GLY A 61 -18.62 17.07 -11.43
C GLY A 61 -17.36 16.22 -11.59
N GLU A 62 -16.24 16.69 -11.03
CA GLU A 62 -14.99 15.92 -11.09
C GLU A 62 -15.04 14.69 -10.16
N PHE A 63 -14.99 13.51 -10.76
CA PHE A 63 -14.74 12.28 -10.06
C PHE A 63 -13.24 12.18 -9.74
N ARG A 64 -12.90 12.21 -8.46
CA ARG A 64 -11.51 12.16 -8.03
C ARG A 64 -11.33 11.22 -6.83
N ASN A 65 -10.20 10.55 -6.81
CA ASN A 65 -9.71 9.81 -5.67
C ASN A 65 -8.19 10.02 -5.60
N ARG A 66 -7.80 11.29 -5.50
CA ARG A 66 -6.39 11.65 -5.37
C ARG A 66 -5.90 11.23 -4.00
N GLN A 67 -4.79 10.52 -3.98
CA GLN A 67 -4.22 10.05 -2.73
C GLN A 67 -2.72 9.90 -2.81
N GLN A 68 -2.09 10.13 -1.67
CA GLN A 68 -0.69 9.87 -1.44
C GLN A 68 -0.57 9.14 -0.12
N SER A 69 0.03 7.96 -0.10
CA SER A 69 0.19 7.23 1.16
C SER A 69 1.54 6.58 1.27
N TYR A 70 2.01 6.51 2.49
CA TYR A 70 3.25 5.88 2.90
C TYR A 70 2.97 4.89 4.00
N ASN A 71 3.64 3.74 3.93
CA ASN A 71 3.55 2.74 4.98
C ASN A 71 4.93 2.17 5.30
N VAL A 72 5.07 1.73 6.53
CA VAL A 72 6.22 0.97 7.02
C VAL A 72 5.71 -0.11 7.94
N GLY A 73 6.34 -1.29 7.89
CA GLY A 73 5.86 -2.40 8.68
C GLY A 73 6.85 -3.55 8.77
N VAL A 74 6.36 -4.60 9.40
CA VAL A 74 7.07 -5.86 9.54
C VAL A 74 6.18 -7.00 9.07
N ARG A 75 6.78 -8.01 8.42
CA ARG A 75 6.09 -9.26 8.07
C ARG A 75 6.76 -10.42 8.79
N TYR A 76 5.95 -11.30 9.30
CA TYR A 76 6.35 -12.59 9.86
C TYR A 76 6.00 -13.71 8.87
N TRP A 77 6.94 -14.62 8.65
CA TRP A 77 6.87 -15.73 7.73
C TRP A 77 7.07 -17.03 8.52
N PRO A 78 6.05 -17.87 8.71
CA PRO A 78 6.19 -19.13 9.47
C PRO A 78 7.26 -20.08 8.93
N TRP A 79 7.51 -20.05 7.60
CA TRP A 79 8.50 -20.93 6.95
C TRP A 79 9.77 -20.19 6.56
N HIS A 80 9.76 -19.49 5.43
CA HIS A 80 10.88 -18.69 4.92
C HIS A 80 10.41 -17.34 4.42
N THR A 81 11.24 -16.34 4.54
CA THR A 81 10.97 -15.01 3.94
C THR A 81 10.72 -15.14 2.44
N PHE A 82 9.72 -14.36 1.97
CA PHE A 82 9.27 -14.30 0.58
C PHE A 82 8.61 -15.58 0.04
N SER A 83 8.20 -16.52 0.90
CA SER A 83 7.53 -17.75 0.47
C SER A 83 6.48 -18.24 1.47
N GLY A 84 5.32 -18.65 0.95
CA GLY A 84 4.24 -19.23 1.74
C GLY A 84 3.40 -18.21 2.51
N TRP A 85 2.83 -18.64 3.63
CA TRP A 85 1.98 -17.78 4.47
C TRP A 85 2.78 -16.68 5.16
N TRP A 86 2.13 -15.54 5.34
CA TRP A 86 2.70 -14.43 6.09
C TRP A 86 1.60 -13.60 6.77
N ILE A 87 2.00 -12.92 7.83
CA ILE A 87 1.22 -11.90 8.50
C ILE A 87 2.07 -10.64 8.64
N ALA A 88 1.49 -9.48 8.40
CA ALA A 88 2.16 -8.20 8.46
C ALA A 88 1.44 -7.25 9.42
N ALA A 89 2.22 -6.45 10.14
CA ALA A 89 1.74 -5.28 10.86
C ALA A 89 2.38 -4.04 10.22
N LYS A 90 1.56 -3.04 9.89
CA LYS A 90 2.00 -1.82 9.19
C LYS A 90 1.49 -0.58 9.91
N ALA A 91 2.32 0.45 10.00
CA ALA A 91 1.90 1.82 10.26
C ALA A 91 1.75 2.54 8.92
N GLN A 92 0.72 3.35 8.77
CA GLN A 92 0.39 4.03 7.52
C GLN A 92 -0.06 5.46 7.76
N TYR A 93 0.39 6.35 6.88
CA TYR A 93 -0.09 7.71 6.72
C TYR A 93 -0.64 7.87 5.31
N GLN A 94 -1.74 8.61 5.17
CA GLN A 94 -2.38 8.87 3.87
C GLN A 94 -2.99 10.26 3.84
N GLU A 95 -2.64 11.03 2.83
CA GLU A 95 -3.38 12.21 2.38
C GLU A 95 -4.35 11.79 1.29
N TYR A 96 -5.58 12.31 1.33
CA TYR A 96 -6.57 11.98 0.32
C TYR A 96 -7.49 13.16 0.01
N ASN A 97 -7.96 13.17 -1.24
CA ASN A 97 -9.01 14.07 -1.71
C ASN A 97 -9.92 13.26 -2.62
N ALA A 98 -11.08 12.91 -2.11
CA ALA A 98 -12.03 12.02 -2.77
C ALA A 98 -13.40 12.68 -2.91
N GLY A 99 -14.02 12.57 -4.07
CA GLY A 99 -15.33 13.14 -4.34
C GLY A 99 -15.87 12.85 -5.73
N GLY A 100 -17.10 13.29 -5.98
CA GLY A 100 -17.72 13.20 -7.30
C GLY A 100 -18.28 11.81 -7.68
N VAL A 101 -18.26 10.83 -6.75
CA VAL A 101 -18.74 9.45 -7.06
C VAL A 101 -20.26 9.36 -6.96
N LEU A 102 -20.82 9.69 -5.78
CA LEU A 102 -22.24 9.59 -5.49
C LEU A 102 -22.92 10.97 -5.35
N SER A 103 -22.14 11.98 -5.02
CA SER A 103 -22.59 13.36 -4.83
C SER A 103 -21.49 14.33 -5.23
N GLU A 104 -21.83 15.60 -5.40
CA GLU A 104 -20.88 16.69 -5.68
C GLU A 104 -19.94 16.98 -4.48
N ARG A 105 -20.25 16.40 -3.30
CA ARG A 105 -19.44 16.61 -2.09
C ARG A 105 -18.06 16.00 -2.24
N THR A 106 -17.07 16.75 -1.77
CA THR A 106 -15.67 16.33 -1.75
C THR A 106 -15.18 16.30 -0.32
N GLU A 107 -14.54 15.21 0.06
CA GLU A 107 -13.85 15.05 1.35
C GLU A 107 -12.35 15.04 1.11
N GLU A 108 -11.62 15.90 1.78
CA GLU A 108 -10.17 15.87 1.82
C GLU A 108 -9.67 15.80 3.27
N GLY A 109 -8.47 15.27 3.44
CA GLY A 109 -7.87 15.18 4.76
C GLY A 109 -6.74 14.19 4.85
N ASP A 110 -6.35 13.98 6.10
CA ASP A 110 -5.25 13.11 6.48
C ASP A 110 -5.76 11.94 7.30
N ARG A 111 -5.17 10.76 7.06
CA ARG A 111 -5.42 9.54 7.84
C ARG A 111 -4.10 8.99 8.33
N TRP A 112 -4.07 8.56 9.57
CA TRP A 112 -2.93 7.82 10.12
C TRP A 112 -3.41 6.73 11.06
N GLY A 113 -2.69 5.64 11.08
CA GLY A 113 -3.04 4.50 11.91
C GLY A 113 -2.18 3.29 11.65
N GLY A 114 -2.63 2.17 12.15
CA GLY A 114 -2.00 0.87 11.98
C GLY A 114 -2.94 -0.14 11.37
N GLY A 115 -2.36 -1.14 10.72
CA GLY A 115 -3.10 -2.21 10.07
C GLY A 115 -2.42 -3.56 10.21
N VAL A 116 -3.22 -4.60 10.03
CA VAL A 116 -2.76 -5.98 9.97
C VAL A 116 -3.23 -6.59 8.65
N THR A 117 -2.32 -7.27 7.97
CA THR A 117 -2.58 -7.95 6.70
C THR A 117 -2.08 -9.38 6.81
N ALA A 118 -2.85 -10.34 6.35
CA ALA A 118 -2.43 -11.73 6.23
C ALA A 118 -2.52 -12.16 4.78
N GLY A 119 -1.61 -13.02 4.35
CA GLY A 119 -1.57 -13.44 2.96
C GLY A 119 -0.72 -14.66 2.70
N TYR A 120 -0.63 -14.98 1.43
CA TYR A 120 0.14 -16.08 0.90
C TYR A 120 0.96 -15.65 -0.31
N THR A 121 2.22 -16.02 -0.34
CA THR A 121 3.12 -15.79 -1.46
C THR A 121 3.40 -17.10 -2.17
N TYR A 122 2.99 -17.17 -3.45
CA TYR A 122 3.26 -18.30 -4.33
C TYR A 122 4.53 -18.02 -5.14
N MET A 123 5.52 -18.85 -4.98
CA MET A 123 6.78 -18.77 -5.71
C MET A 123 6.59 -19.36 -7.11
N VAL A 124 6.59 -18.51 -8.13
CA VAL A 124 6.53 -18.93 -9.55
C VAL A 124 7.90 -19.42 -10.00
N ASN A 125 8.94 -18.68 -9.61
CA ASN A 125 10.34 -19.05 -9.81
C ASN A 125 11.21 -18.38 -8.71
N PRO A 126 12.51 -18.66 -8.62
CA PRO A 126 13.36 -18.10 -7.57
C PRO A 126 13.37 -16.57 -7.46
N LYS A 127 13.01 -15.86 -8.52
CA LYS A 127 13.02 -14.38 -8.57
C LYS A 127 11.64 -13.75 -8.59
N PHE A 128 10.61 -14.47 -9.07
CA PHE A 128 9.26 -13.93 -9.23
C PHE A 128 8.25 -14.68 -8.37
N ASN A 129 7.50 -13.93 -7.57
CA ASN A 129 6.42 -14.45 -6.75
C ASN A 129 5.12 -13.72 -7.07
N VAL A 130 4.00 -14.40 -6.83
CA VAL A 130 2.66 -13.82 -6.81
C VAL A 130 2.17 -13.79 -5.37
N GLU A 131 1.66 -12.64 -4.93
CA GLU A 131 1.21 -12.43 -3.56
C GLU A 131 -0.30 -12.23 -3.52
N PHE A 132 -0.94 -12.91 -2.57
CA PHE A 132 -2.35 -12.76 -2.26
C PHE A 132 -2.49 -12.40 -0.79
N GLY A 133 -3.40 -11.47 -0.47
CA GLY A 133 -3.61 -11.12 0.94
C GLY A 133 -4.81 -10.22 1.17
N LEU A 134 -5.24 -10.20 2.42
CA LEU A 134 -6.32 -9.35 2.91
C LEU A 134 -5.89 -8.69 4.21
N GLY A 135 -6.28 -7.43 4.39
CA GLY A 135 -5.93 -6.68 5.58
C GLY A 135 -6.93 -5.61 5.96
N PHE A 136 -6.84 -5.20 7.21
CA PHE A 136 -7.61 -4.11 7.78
C PHE A 136 -6.67 -3.03 8.31
N TRP A 137 -7.17 -1.81 8.23
CA TRP A 137 -6.50 -0.62 8.72
C TRP A 137 -7.43 0.20 9.59
N ALA A 138 -6.96 0.58 10.77
CA ALA A 138 -7.69 1.41 11.72
C ALA A 138 -6.82 2.57 12.20
N GLY A 139 -7.46 3.68 12.50
CA GLY A 139 -6.76 4.87 12.95
C GLY A 139 -7.66 6.06 13.12
N VAL A 140 -7.08 7.23 12.93
CA VAL A 140 -7.76 8.52 13.05
C VAL A 140 -7.64 9.27 11.73
N LYS A 141 -8.73 9.88 11.28
CA LYS A 141 -8.76 10.80 10.16
C LYS A 141 -9.12 12.22 10.63
N LYS A 142 -8.39 13.21 10.12
CA LYS A 142 -8.80 14.61 10.08
C LYS A 142 -9.37 14.89 8.71
N TYR A 143 -10.56 15.47 8.64
CA TYR A 143 -11.25 15.66 7.38
C TYR A 143 -11.93 17.02 7.29
N VAL A 144 -12.08 17.49 6.05
CA VAL A 144 -12.89 18.64 5.69
C VAL A 144 -13.77 18.24 4.51
N VAL A 145 -15.05 18.51 4.61
CA VAL A 145 -16.04 18.25 3.57
C VAL A 145 -16.44 19.55 2.91
N TYR A 146 -16.32 19.62 1.58
CA TYR A 146 -16.75 20.73 0.77
C TYR A 146 -18.04 20.42 0.02
N SER A 147 -18.85 21.46 -0.22
CA SER A 147 -20.12 21.33 -0.95
C SER A 147 -19.93 20.93 -2.41
N CYS A 148 -18.83 21.33 -3.01
CA CYS A 148 -18.43 20.98 -4.38
C CYS A 148 -16.91 21.00 -4.55
N PRO A 149 -16.36 20.38 -5.61
CA PRO A 149 -14.92 20.27 -5.83
C PRO A 149 -14.16 21.60 -5.99
N THR A 150 -14.84 22.68 -6.37
CA THR A 150 -14.21 23.95 -6.74
C THR A 150 -14.72 25.18 -5.98
N CYS A 151 -15.80 25.05 -5.21
CA CYS A 151 -16.45 26.21 -4.58
C CYS A 151 -15.84 26.64 -3.24
N GLY A 152 -14.97 25.84 -2.63
CA GLY A 152 -14.29 26.19 -1.37
C GLY A 152 -15.21 26.35 -0.14
N PHE A 153 -16.50 26.08 -0.28
CA PHE A 153 -17.47 26.21 0.82
C PHE A 153 -17.43 24.98 1.72
N THR A 154 -16.90 25.15 2.93
CA THR A 154 -16.78 24.08 3.94
C THR A 154 -18.14 23.77 4.55
N LEU A 155 -18.57 22.51 4.48
CA LEU A 155 -19.78 22.02 5.10
C LEU A 155 -19.52 21.48 6.50
N GLU A 156 -18.44 20.71 6.65
CA GLU A 156 -18.10 20.00 7.88
C GLU A 156 -16.59 19.84 7.98
N SER A 157 -16.07 19.89 9.18
CA SER A 157 -14.68 19.50 9.47
C SER A 157 -14.59 18.83 10.82
N GLY A 158 -13.65 17.91 10.99
CA GLY A 158 -13.51 17.22 12.26
C GLY A 158 -12.43 16.16 12.28
N THR A 159 -12.39 15.46 13.40
CA THR A 159 -11.52 14.30 13.61
C THR A 159 -12.39 13.10 13.97
N LYS A 160 -12.16 11.96 13.30
CA LYS A 160 -12.97 10.74 13.47
C LYS A 160 -12.11 9.51 13.41
N ALA A 161 -12.40 8.55 14.28
CA ALA A 161 -11.82 7.21 14.15
C ALA A 161 -12.40 6.48 12.95
N PHE A 162 -11.60 5.63 12.31
CA PHE A 162 -12.04 4.79 11.20
C PHE A 162 -11.46 3.37 11.31
N ILE A 163 -12.14 2.44 10.68
CA ILE A 163 -11.65 1.11 10.36
C ILE A 163 -12.04 0.80 8.92
N LEU A 164 -11.08 0.40 8.11
CA LEU A 164 -11.28 0.12 6.69
C LEU A 164 -10.61 -1.20 6.31
N PRO A 165 -11.19 -1.97 5.37
CA PRO A 165 -10.45 -3.01 4.67
C PRO A 165 -9.35 -2.30 3.87
N ASN A 166 -8.10 -2.49 4.29
CA ASN A 166 -7.00 -1.66 3.75
C ASN A 166 -6.38 -2.25 2.51
N GLU A 167 -6.20 -3.54 2.48
CA GLU A 167 -5.46 -4.18 1.41
C GLU A 167 -6.14 -5.47 0.97
N ILE A 168 -6.63 -5.43 -0.26
CA ILE A 168 -6.71 -6.64 -1.07
C ILE A 168 -5.40 -6.68 -1.83
N VAL A 169 -4.54 -7.65 -1.54
CA VAL A 169 -3.27 -7.83 -2.22
C VAL A 169 -3.45 -8.90 -3.29
N ILE A 170 -3.30 -8.52 -4.53
CA ILE A 170 -3.06 -9.40 -5.66
C ILE A 170 -1.89 -8.76 -6.40
N GLY A 171 -0.70 -9.21 -6.09
CA GLY A 171 0.51 -8.52 -6.51
C GLY A 171 1.57 -9.45 -7.06
N VAL A 172 2.58 -8.84 -7.64
CA VAL A 172 3.78 -9.52 -8.11
C VAL A 172 4.96 -8.95 -7.36
N SER A 173 5.86 -9.81 -6.92
CA SER A 173 7.11 -9.41 -6.29
C SER A 173 8.31 -10.00 -7.01
N TYR A 174 9.36 -9.19 -7.09
CA TYR A 174 10.67 -9.58 -7.60
C TYR A 174 11.66 -9.63 -6.45
N VAL A 175 12.38 -10.74 -6.33
CA VAL A 175 13.32 -11.02 -5.23
C VAL A 175 14.75 -11.03 -5.77
N PHE A 176 15.63 -10.28 -5.08
CA PHE A 176 17.04 -10.11 -5.43
C PHE A 176 17.95 -10.93 -4.54
#